data_9f525898a0d733a71e546f10ecd16cdc
#
_entry.id   9f525898a0d733a71e546f10ecd16cdc
#
_cell.length_a   1.000
_cell.length_b   1.000
_cell.length_c   1.000
_cell.angle_alpha   90.00
_cell.angle_beta   90.00
_cell.angle_gamma   90.00
#
_symmetry.space_group_name_H-M   'P 1'
#
loop_
_entity.id
_entity.type
_entity.pdbx_description
1 polymer ?
#
loop_
_entity_poly.entity_id
_entity_poly.type
_entity_poly.pdbx_seq_one_letter_code
_entity_poly.pdbx_strand_id
1 'polypeptide(L)'
;ETAMELALVQYIYPEWKEEWEAISDGNLTIENAARICYCDKNPMKSAYKQMTEAYEQLQKWFWFEQDGKTANARKTLIMDERLYSYLQQNDQIKKEYLSIGKRTDRRAEAKDLYIHEKEKEQLLSYIKKTSSKRTYQLIHLQGEAENGKKFLAAYVERELGNEMVLINYDSLKLQDSKIAKKLIWYFYRECFFYHAIPCFYGLGKNNCENQGEMEEFLHLCIYTYGDQVPRVYICTSEEVDLSPSLSFPVYHLYLGMPDRNQRITLWDRFSQEFEMETPLNTEVICAKYKLSVGQIRLAVKYLRQKELSGICVDEKQVGTVCCEILPQPRQGSMKRIYTEYTIDDLKIQPSQKQILYNICSHIWHRHKVFDTWNLQKKYSYGTGVSCLFAGPPGTGKTMAAQIMSSM
;
A
#
# COMPACT_ATOMS: atom_id res chain seq x y z
N GLU A 1 -28.11 -5.08 18.19
CA GLU A 1 -29.13 -4.18 17.60
C GLU A 1 -29.76 -3.29 18.67
N THR A 2 -30.46 -3.82 19.65
CA THR A 2 -31.19 -3.03 20.65
C THR A 2 -30.30 -2.07 21.46
N ALA A 3 -29.07 -2.45 21.80
CA ALA A 3 -28.13 -1.55 22.48
C ALA A 3 -27.66 -0.39 21.55
N MET A 4 -27.59 -0.62 20.24
CA MET A 4 -27.30 0.40 19.24
C MET A 4 -28.48 1.38 19.09
N GLU A 5 -29.70 0.84 19.06
CA GLU A 5 -30.92 1.67 18.98
C GLU A 5 -31.04 2.57 20.21
N LEU A 6 -30.82 2.03 21.40
CA LEU A 6 -30.87 2.81 22.65
C LEU A 6 -29.77 3.89 22.71
N ALA A 7 -28.56 3.58 22.24
CA ALA A 7 -27.48 4.55 22.20
C ALA A 7 -27.76 5.66 21.14
N LEU A 8 -28.41 5.30 20.01
CA LEU A 8 -28.88 6.26 19.01
C LEU A 8 -29.91 7.25 19.56
N VAL A 9 -30.83 6.79 20.39
CA VAL A 9 -31.87 7.64 20.98
C VAL A 9 -31.26 8.82 21.76
N GLN A 10 -30.18 8.61 22.49
CA GLN A 10 -29.46 9.68 23.21
C GLN A 10 -28.92 10.79 22.29
N TYR A 11 -28.54 10.46 21.06
CA TYR A 11 -27.94 11.41 20.11
C TYR A 11 -28.98 12.08 19.21
N ILE A 12 -30.07 11.39 18.90
CA ILE A 12 -31.05 11.84 17.91
C ILE A 12 -32.17 12.68 18.56
N TYR A 13 -32.50 12.40 19.80
CA TYR A 13 -33.59 13.07 20.52
C TYR A 13 -33.11 13.75 21.80
N PRO A 14 -32.50 14.95 21.70
CA PRO A 14 -32.01 15.68 22.88
C PRO A 14 -33.16 16.02 23.88
N GLU A 15 -34.40 16.15 23.40
CA GLU A 15 -35.60 16.35 24.18
C GLU A 15 -35.95 15.19 25.12
N TRP A 16 -35.49 13.97 24.78
CA TRP A 16 -35.67 12.79 25.64
C TRP A 16 -34.57 12.65 26.67
N LYS A 17 -33.62 13.59 26.69
CA LYS A 17 -32.51 13.58 27.63
C LYS A 17 -32.96 13.68 29.08
N GLU A 18 -33.96 14.53 29.38
CA GLU A 18 -34.49 14.68 30.72
C GLU A 18 -35.23 13.42 31.20
N GLU A 19 -36.03 12.78 30.33
CA GLU A 19 -36.70 11.52 30.63
C GLU A 19 -35.70 10.38 30.80
N TRP A 20 -34.63 10.40 30.00
CA TRP A 20 -33.53 9.43 30.06
C TRP A 20 -32.70 9.60 31.32
N GLU A 21 -32.41 10.84 31.71
CA GLU A 21 -31.72 11.16 32.98
C GLU A 21 -32.54 10.73 34.18
N ALA A 22 -33.84 10.81 34.12
CA ALA A 22 -34.74 10.32 35.20
C ALA A 22 -34.71 8.77 35.35
N ILE A 23 -34.49 8.05 34.27
CA ILE A 23 -34.45 6.55 34.26
C ILE A 23 -33.08 6.01 34.61
N SER A 24 -31.98 6.69 34.26
CA SER A 24 -30.63 6.15 34.18
C SER A 24 -29.55 6.94 34.92
N ASP A 25 -29.89 7.89 35.78
CA ASP A 25 -28.91 8.83 36.35
C ASP A 25 -28.02 9.53 35.27
N GLY A 26 -28.58 9.75 34.09
CA GLY A 26 -27.92 10.46 32.97
C GLY A 26 -27.02 9.61 32.07
N ASN A 27 -26.74 8.36 32.41
CA ASN A 27 -25.80 7.56 31.65
C ASN A 27 -26.39 6.22 31.18
N LEU A 28 -26.21 5.88 29.89
CA LEU A 28 -26.53 4.56 29.37
C LEU A 28 -25.48 3.57 29.85
N THR A 29 -25.79 2.79 30.86
CA THR A 29 -24.93 1.70 31.32
C THR A 29 -25.44 0.36 30.77
N ILE A 30 -24.60 -0.69 30.82
CA ILE A 30 -25.01 -2.05 30.46
C ILE A 30 -26.19 -2.49 31.34
N GLU A 31 -26.19 -2.15 32.62
CA GLU A 31 -27.26 -2.46 33.55
C GLU A 31 -28.56 -1.77 33.15
N ASN A 32 -28.51 -0.46 32.82
CA ASN A 32 -29.70 0.29 32.40
C ASN A 32 -30.25 -0.18 31.05
N ALA A 33 -29.34 -0.46 30.10
CA ALA A 33 -29.72 -1.05 28.81
C ALA A 33 -30.41 -2.41 28.98
N ALA A 34 -29.88 -3.25 29.88
CA ALA A 34 -30.53 -4.53 30.20
C ALA A 34 -31.91 -4.36 30.83
N ARG A 35 -32.09 -3.38 31.74
CA ARG A 35 -33.40 -3.07 32.32
C ARG A 35 -34.42 -2.65 31.29
N ILE A 36 -34.04 -1.80 30.33
CA ILE A 36 -34.95 -1.30 29.31
C ILE A 36 -35.34 -2.38 28.31
N CYS A 37 -34.37 -3.20 27.86
CA CYS A 37 -34.61 -4.25 26.88
C CYS A 37 -35.47 -5.40 27.42
N TYR A 38 -35.50 -5.62 28.75
CA TYR A 38 -36.08 -6.81 29.35
C TYR A 38 -37.04 -6.45 30.52
N CYS A 39 -38.01 -5.60 30.24
CA CYS A 39 -38.97 -5.09 31.23
C CYS A 39 -39.83 -6.12 31.96
N ASP A 40 -39.80 -7.42 31.67
CA ASP A 40 -40.68 -8.43 32.24
C ASP A 40 -40.00 -9.53 33.04
N LYS A 41 -40.43 -9.58 34.32
CA LYS A 41 -40.41 -10.72 35.27
C LYS A 41 -39.22 -11.69 35.26
N ASN A 42 -38.22 -11.39 36.09
CA ASN A 42 -37.09 -12.27 36.42
C ASN A 42 -36.08 -12.66 35.30
N PRO A 43 -36.08 -12.10 34.13
CA PRO A 43 -35.02 -12.34 33.14
C PRO A 43 -33.76 -11.51 33.36
N MET A 44 -33.74 -10.58 34.35
CA MET A 44 -32.57 -9.72 34.60
C MET A 44 -31.27 -10.48 34.77
N LYS A 45 -31.26 -11.63 35.46
CA LYS A 45 -30.05 -12.46 35.60
C LYS A 45 -29.59 -13.05 34.26
N SER A 46 -30.53 -13.45 33.42
CA SER A 46 -30.25 -14.02 32.09
C SER A 46 -29.79 -12.97 31.11
N ALA A 47 -30.48 -11.83 31.07
CA ALA A 47 -30.14 -10.69 30.22
C ALA A 47 -28.79 -10.07 30.62
N TYR A 48 -28.58 -9.90 31.90
CA TYR A 48 -27.32 -9.42 32.45
C TYR A 48 -26.15 -10.36 32.11
N LYS A 49 -26.37 -11.68 32.22
CA LYS A 49 -25.38 -12.68 31.82
C LYS A 49 -25.10 -12.62 30.31
N GLN A 50 -26.12 -12.54 29.48
CA GLN A 50 -25.97 -12.42 28.03
C GLN A 50 -25.26 -11.13 27.63
N MET A 51 -25.59 -9.98 28.22
CA MET A 51 -24.90 -8.70 27.94
C MET A 51 -23.47 -8.68 28.48
N THR A 52 -23.18 -9.36 29.58
CA THR A 52 -21.81 -9.47 30.11
C THR A 52 -20.98 -10.42 29.28
N GLU A 53 -21.56 -11.50 28.79
CA GLU A 53 -20.94 -12.43 27.83
C GLU A 53 -20.74 -11.75 26.46
N ALA A 54 -21.65 -10.85 26.06
CA ALA A 54 -21.53 -10.02 24.86
C ALA A 54 -20.62 -8.79 25.04
N TYR A 55 -20.06 -8.57 26.24
CA TYR A 55 -19.25 -7.38 26.54
C TYR A 55 -18.08 -7.19 25.54
N GLU A 56 -17.37 -8.26 25.19
CA GLU A 56 -16.30 -8.22 24.20
C GLU A 56 -16.81 -7.83 22.83
N GLN A 57 -18.01 -8.27 22.47
CA GLN A 57 -18.68 -7.89 21.22
C GLN A 57 -19.11 -6.41 21.27
N LEU A 58 -19.65 -5.94 22.40
CA LEU A 58 -20.04 -4.55 22.57
C LEU A 58 -18.83 -3.61 22.55
N GLN A 59 -17.67 -4.02 23.09
CA GLN A 59 -16.44 -3.24 23.02
C GLN A 59 -15.98 -2.97 21.57
N LYS A 60 -16.40 -3.76 20.62
CA LYS A 60 -16.12 -3.54 19.19
C LYS A 60 -16.89 -2.34 18.62
N TRP A 61 -17.99 -1.92 19.25
CA TRP A 61 -18.90 -0.88 18.72
C TRP A 61 -19.05 0.33 19.60
N PHE A 62 -18.76 0.17 20.91
CA PHE A 62 -18.91 1.22 21.90
C PHE A 62 -17.60 1.48 22.62
N TRP A 63 -17.39 2.73 22.98
CA TRP A 63 -16.36 3.11 23.92
C TRP A 63 -16.94 2.96 25.33
N PHE A 64 -16.17 2.36 26.23
CA PHE A 64 -16.48 2.30 27.63
C PHE A 64 -15.56 3.27 28.37
N GLU A 65 -16.13 4.12 29.22
CA GLU A 65 -15.31 4.90 30.14
C GLU A 65 -14.48 3.97 31.01
N GLN A 66 -13.16 4.08 30.92
CA GLN A 66 -12.23 3.24 31.65
C GLN A 66 -11.93 3.87 33.02
N ASP A 67 -12.88 3.86 33.90
CA ASP A 67 -12.57 3.92 35.33
C ASP A 67 -12.22 2.51 35.79
N GLY A 68 -10.92 2.27 36.04
CA GLY A 68 -10.39 0.94 36.38
C GLY A 68 -10.96 0.29 37.64
N LYS A 69 -11.96 0.89 38.27
CA LYS A 69 -12.58 0.43 39.51
C LYS A 69 -14.08 0.08 39.37
N THR A 70 -14.70 0.43 38.24
CA THR A 70 -16.14 0.23 38.06
C THR A 70 -16.43 -1.15 37.47
N ALA A 71 -17.38 -1.89 38.07
CA ALA A 71 -17.83 -3.17 37.54
C ALA A 71 -18.33 -3.00 36.10
N ASN A 72 -18.08 -3.98 35.24
CA ASN A 72 -18.42 -3.90 33.79
C ASN A 72 -19.88 -3.51 33.55
N ALA A 73 -20.78 -3.90 34.41
CA ALA A 73 -22.21 -3.58 34.34
C ALA A 73 -22.54 -2.10 34.43
N ARG A 74 -21.74 -1.36 35.19
CA ARG A 74 -21.95 0.09 35.46
C ARG A 74 -21.14 0.99 34.56
N LYS A 75 -20.39 0.45 33.63
CA LYS A 75 -19.66 1.23 32.64
C LYS A 75 -20.64 1.89 31.68
N THR A 76 -20.42 3.17 31.43
CA THR A 76 -21.20 3.92 30.45
C THR A 76 -20.92 3.44 29.05
N LEU A 77 -21.98 3.17 28.28
CA LEU A 77 -21.95 2.86 26.85
C LEU A 77 -21.90 4.18 26.06
N ILE A 78 -20.75 4.53 25.53
CA ILE A 78 -20.61 5.71 24.69
C ILE A 78 -20.54 5.23 23.24
N MET A 79 -21.46 5.70 22.40
CA MET A 79 -21.43 5.40 20.98
C MET A 79 -20.20 6.04 20.34
N ASP A 80 -19.47 5.27 19.54
CA ASP A 80 -18.36 5.83 18.79
C ASP A 80 -18.87 6.83 17.74
N GLU A 81 -18.23 7.99 17.68
CA GLU A 81 -18.60 9.10 16.78
C GLU A 81 -18.64 8.67 15.30
N ARG A 82 -17.79 7.71 14.91
CA ARG A 82 -17.77 7.20 13.54
C ARG A 82 -18.97 6.29 13.24
N LEU A 83 -19.38 5.49 14.21
CA LEU A 83 -20.60 4.69 14.09
C LEU A 83 -21.83 5.60 13.96
N TYR A 84 -21.90 6.65 14.77
CA TYR A 84 -22.95 7.66 14.67
C TYR A 84 -22.97 8.34 13.30
N SER A 85 -21.78 8.79 12.80
CA SER A 85 -21.66 9.40 11.47
C SER A 85 -22.09 8.45 10.36
N TYR A 86 -21.72 7.17 10.43
CA TYR A 86 -22.15 6.15 9.48
C TYR A 86 -23.66 5.98 9.43
N LEU A 87 -24.30 5.92 10.60
CA LEU A 87 -25.76 5.82 10.69
C LEU A 87 -26.47 7.06 10.14
N GLN A 88 -25.82 8.23 10.17
CA GLN A 88 -26.27 9.45 9.50
C GLN A 88 -25.93 9.51 8.00
N GLN A 89 -25.46 8.42 7.41
CA GLN A 89 -25.02 8.33 6.00
C GLN A 89 -23.84 9.26 5.66
N ASN A 90 -23.03 9.62 6.65
CA ASN A 90 -21.79 10.34 6.42
C ASN A 90 -20.64 9.36 6.17
N ASP A 91 -20.29 9.22 4.89
CA ASP A 91 -19.36 8.18 4.40
C ASP A 91 -17.88 8.58 4.46
N GLN A 92 -17.54 9.73 5.00
CA GLN A 92 -16.17 10.23 4.97
C GLN A 92 -15.31 9.67 6.11
N ILE A 93 -14.13 9.15 5.76
CA ILE A 93 -13.07 8.88 6.73
C ILE A 93 -12.62 10.21 7.36
N LYS A 94 -12.35 10.22 8.66
CA LYS A 94 -11.84 11.42 9.35
C LYS A 94 -10.59 11.95 8.65
N LYS A 95 -10.55 13.27 8.39
CA LYS A 95 -9.45 13.91 7.64
C LYS A 95 -8.09 13.64 8.24
N GLU A 96 -7.98 13.55 9.56
CA GLU A 96 -6.76 13.24 10.30
C GLU A 96 -6.21 11.83 10.01
N TYR A 97 -7.06 10.87 9.61
CA TYR A 97 -6.69 9.49 9.32
C TYR A 97 -6.40 9.22 7.84
N LEU A 98 -6.65 10.20 6.96
CA LEU A 98 -6.42 10.02 5.52
C LEU A 98 -4.94 9.79 5.14
N SER A 99 -4.01 10.26 5.96
CA SER A 99 -2.57 9.99 5.79
C SER A 99 -2.19 8.55 6.13
N ILE A 100 -2.99 7.87 6.96
CA ILE A 100 -2.77 6.49 7.41
C ILE A 100 -3.54 5.50 6.55
N GLY A 101 -4.81 5.81 6.25
CA GLY A 101 -5.63 4.91 5.45
C GLY A 101 -6.66 5.62 4.61
N LYS A 102 -7.02 4.97 3.50
CA LYS A 102 -8.04 5.45 2.56
C LYS A 102 -8.85 4.30 1.99
N ARG A 103 -10.13 4.55 1.73
CA ARG A 103 -11.00 3.62 1.03
C ARG A 103 -10.91 3.83 -0.48
N THR A 104 -10.92 2.74 -1.26
CA THR A 104 -11.04 2.80 -2.71
C THR A 104 -12.50 3.06 -3.06
N ASP A 105 -12.74 3.96 -4.00
CA ASP A 105 -14.10 4.25 -4.45
C ASP A 105 -14.57 3.17 -5.43
N ARG A 106 -15.73 2.55 -5.14
CA ARG A 106 -16.40 1.60 -6.02
C ARG A 106 -16.86 2.23 -7.34
N ARG A 107 -17.18 3.53 -7.29
CA ARG A 107 -17.72 4.30 -8.42
C ARG A 107 -16.61 4.87 -9.32
N ALA A 108 -15.34 4.82 -8.86
CA ALA A 108 -14.23 5.21 -9.69
C ALA A 108 -14.17 4.30 -10.94
N GLU A 109 -14.01 4.92 -12.11
CA GLU A 109 -13.88 4.17 -13.36
C GLU A 109 -12.84 3.07 -13.24
N ALA A 110 -13.22 1.89 -13.75
CA ALA A 110 -12.34 0.73 -13.75
C ALA A 110 -11.17 1.02 -14.67
N LYS A 111 -10.01 1.36 -14.09
CA LYS A 111 -8.78 1.39 -14.87
C LYS A 111 -8.37 -0.02 -15.23
N ASP A 112 -7.99 -0.21 -16.49
CA ASP A 112 -7.55 -1.51 -16.98
C ASP A 112 -6.30 -2.00 -16.25
N LEU A 113 -6.23 -3.30 -16.04
CA LEU A 113 -5.00 -3.97 -15.60
C LEU A 113 -4.09 -4.17 -16.80
N TYR A 114 -2.99 -3.42 -16.87
CA TYR A 114 -2.09 -3.47 -18.02
C TYR A 114 -1.03 -4.57 -17.94
N ILE A 115 -0.78 -5.08 -16.73
CA ILE A 115 0.17 -6.17 -16.46
C ILE A 115 -0.36 -7.06 -15.34
N HIS A 116 0.34 -8.18 -15.08
CA HIS A 116 0.00 -9.15 -14.01
C HIS A 116 -1.31 -9.90 -14.24
N GLU A 117 -1.69 -10.14 -15.51
CA GLU A 117 -2.92 -10.88 -15.83
C GLU A 117 -2.90 -12.31 -15.30
N LYS A 118 -1.74 -12.98 -15.37
CA LYS A 118 -1.57 -14.34 -14.84
C LYS A 118 -1.71 -14.38 -13.32
N GLU A 119 -1.09 -13.43 -12.65
CA GLU A 119 -1.16 -13.28 -11.20
C GLU A 119 -2.59 -12.94 -10.75
N LYS A 120 -3.31 -12.14 -11.53
CA LYS A 120 -4.74 -11.86 -11.32
C LYS A 120 -5.58 -13.14 -11.38
N GLU A 121 -5.42 -13.93 -12.42
CA GLU A 121 -6.14 -15.19 -12.59
C GLU A 121 -5.84 -16.19 -11.47
N GLN A 122 -4.56 -16.32 -11.08
CA GLN A 122 -4.15 -17.15 -9.96
C GLN A 122 -4.81 -16.72 -8.65
N LEU A 123 -4.78 -15.43 -8.36
CA LEU A 123 -5.36 -14.85 -7.16
C LEU A 123 -6.89 -15.03 -7.11
N LEU A 124 -7.58 -14.75 -8.21
CA LEU A 124 -9.03 -14.97 -8.34
C LEU A 124 -9.41 -16.45 -8.16
N SER A 125 -8.65 -17.35 -8.79
CA SER A 125 -8.88 -18.80 -8.65
C SER A 125 -8.70 -19.25 -7.19
N TYR A 126 -7.65 -18.77 -6.52
CA TYR A 126 -7.41 -19.07 -5.12
C TYR A 126 -8.56 -18.57 -4.23
N ILE A 127 -8.95 -17.31 -4.36
CA ILE A 127 -10.03 -16.72 -3.57
C ILE A 127 -11.35 -17.47 -3.77
N LYS A 128 -11.75 -17.72 -5.02
CA LYS A 128 -13.00 -18.44 -5.33
C LYS A 128 -13.02 -19.84 -4.74
N LYS A 129 -11.91 -20.58 -4.80
CA LYS A 129 -11.81 -21.95 -4.25
C LYS A 129 -11.83 -21.97 -2.72
N THR A 130 -11.30 -20.96 -2.06
CA THR A 130 -11.18 -20.91 -0.60
C THR A 130 -12.37 -20.23 0.06
N SER A 131 -13.07 -19.32 -0.60
CA SER A 131 -14.27 -18.65 -0.07
C SER A 131 -15.39 -19.63 0.27
N SER A 132 -15.48 -20.76 -0.40
CA SER A 132 -16.47 -21.80 -0.11
C SER A 132 -16.27 -22.49 1.26
N LYS A 133 -15.06 -22.42 1.82
CA LYS A 133 -14.68 -23.07 3.09
C LYS A 133 -14.87 -22.17 4.32
N ARG A 134 -15.32 -20.94 4.17
CA ARG A 134 -15.45 -19.92 5.24
C ARG A 134 -14.20 -19.77 6.11
N THR A 135 -13.02 -20.03 5.54
CA THR A 135 -11.74 -19.83 6.21
C THR A 135 -11.21 -18.43 5.92
N TYR A 136 -10.74 -17.76 6.95
CA TYR A 136 -10.04 -16.49 6.82
C TYR A 136 -8.80 -16.64 5.92
N GLN A 137 -8.52 -15.66 5.08
CA GLN A 137 -7.44 -15.73 4.12
C GLN A 137 -6.43 -14.61 4.36
N LEU A 138 -5.16 -14.97 4.53
CA LEU A 138 -4.05 -14.03 4.52
C LEU A 138 -3.33 -14.10 3.17
N ILE A 139 -3.35 -12.99 2.43
CA ILE A 139 -2.78 -12.88 1.09
C ILE A 139 -1.57 -11.94 1.15
N HIS A 140 -0.40 -12.48 0.88
CA HIS A 140 0.85 -11.73 0.84
C HIS A 140 1.26 -11.45 -0.61
N LEU A 141 1.25 -10.17 -1.01
CA LEU A 141 1.72 -9.70 -2.30
C LEU A 141 3.11 -9.12 -2.14
N GLN A 142 4.10 -9.80 -2.68
CA GLN A 142 5.51 -9.41 -2.65
C GLN A 142 5.98 -8.92 -4.02
N GLY A 143 6.91 -7.98 -4.07
CA GLY A 143 7.53 -7.47 -5.30
C GLY A 143 8.10 -6.07 -5.09
N GLU A 144 8.88 -5.58 -6.05
CA GLU A 144 9.50 -4.25 -6.02
C GLU A 144 8.51 -3.12 -5.67
N ALA A 145 9.03 -2.01 -5.14
CA ALA A 145 8.22 -0.84 -4.83
C ALA A 145 7.48 -0.35 -6.09
N GLU A 146 6.23 0.09 -5.89
CA GLU A 146 5.37 0.64 -6.96
C GLU A 146 5.11 -0.30 -8.16
N ASN A 147 5.25 -1.60 -7.96
CA ASN A 147 5.03 -2.61 -9.00
C ASN A 147 3.55 -3.06 -9.12
N GLY A 148 2.60 -2.25 -8.70
CA GLY A 148 1.16 -2.48 -8.91
C GLY A 148 0.47 -3.39 -7.89
N LYS A 149 1.12 -3.86 -6.80
CA LYS A 149 0.53 -4.75 -5.78
C LYS A 149 -0.82 -4.29 -5.25
N LYS A 150 -0.89 -3.03 -4.77
CA LYS A 150 -2.15 -2.44 -4.26
C LYS A 150 -3.22 -2.32 -5.33
N PHE A 151 -2.79 -2.01 -6.55
CA PHE A 151 -3.70 -1.89 -7.69
C PHE A 151 -4.29 -3.26 -8.06
N LEU A 152 -3.45 -4.30 -8.14
CA LEU A 152 -3.90 -5.67 -8.40
C LEU A 152 -4.89 -6.15 -7.33
N ALA A 153 -4.57 -5.95 -6.06
CA ALA A 153 -5.47 -6.31 -4.96
C ALA A 153 -6.82 -5.59 -5.08
N ALA A 154 -6.80 -4.27 -5.27
CA ALA A 154 -8.03 -3.47 -5.43
C ALA A 154 -8.82 -3.86 -6.70
N TYR A 155 -8.14 -4.18 -7.79
CA TYR A 155 -8.75 -4.65 -9.03
C TYR A 155 -9.49 -5.98 -8.82
N VAL A 156 -8.82 -6.95 -8.20
CA VAL A 156 -9.40 -8.28 -7.90
C VAL A 156 -10.60 -8.16 -6.96
N GLU A 157 -10.49 -7.37 -5.89
CA GLU A 157 -11.60 -7.20 -4.96
C GLU A 157 -12.80 -6.50 -5.59
N ARG A 158 -12.57 -5.55 -6.49
CA ARG A 158 -13.63 -4.91 -7.26
C ARG A 158 -14.34 -5.91 -8.18
N GLU A 159 -13.62 -6.81 -8.87
CA GLU A 159 -14.25 -7.90 -9.65
C GLU A 159 -15.09 -8.85 -8.77
N LEU A 160 -14.75 -8.99 -7.50
CA LEU A 160 -15.52 -9.75 -6.52
C LEU A 160 -16.65 -8.95 -5.87
N GLY A 161 -16.83 -7.67 -6.24
CA GLY A 161 -17.87 -6.80 -5.72
C GLY A 161 -17.53 -6.13 -4.39
N ASN A 162 -16.29 -6.19 -3.92
CA ASN A 162 -15.83 -5.58 -2.67
C ASN A 162 -15.14 -4.24 -2.92
N GLU A 163 -15.14 -3.39 -1.91
CA GLU A 163 -14.24 -2.24 -1.79
C GLU A 163 -12.95 -2.67 -1.08
N MET A 164 -11.97 -1.77 -1.04
CA MET A 164 -10.73 -2.00 -0.31
C MET A 164 -10.37 -0.80 0.56
N VAL A 165 -9.87 -1.06 1.76
CA VAL A 165 -9.26 -0.06 2.64
C VAL A 165 -7.75 -0.24 2.60
N LEU A 166 -7.06 0.74 2.03
CA LEU A 166 -5.60 0.77 1.94
C LEU A 166 -5.04 1.42 3.21
N ILE A 167 -4.20 0.71 3.96
CA ILE A 167 -3.65 1.14 5.25
C ILE A 167 -2.12 1.18 5.15
N ASN A 168 -1.54 2.35 5.40
CA ASN A 168 -0.08 2.53 5.40
C ASN A 168 0.49 2.12 6.76
N TYR A 169 1.20 0.99 6.77
CA TYR A 169 1.81 0.46 7.99
C TYR A 169 2.93 1.34 8.54
N ASP A 170 3.74 1.98 7.69
CA ASP A 170 4.78 2.91 8.14
C ASP A 170 4.18 4.08 8.93
N SER A 171 3.10 4.67 8.40
CA SER A 171 2.41 5.77 9.07
C SER A 171 1.71 5.32 10.35
N LEU A 172 1.24 4.07 10.38
CA LEU A 172 0.62 3.46 11.57
C LEU A 172 1.66 3.21 12.66
N LYS A 173 2.85 2.69 12.31
CA LYS A 173 3.96 2.40 13.24
C LYS A 173 4.54 3.65 13.90
N LEU A 174 4.44 4.81 13.25
CA LEU A 174 4.86 6.10 13.83
C LEU A 174 3.96 6.56 14.98
N GLN A 175 2.80 5.94 15.16
CA GLN A 175 1.89 6.26 16.25
C GLN A 175 2.26 5.52 17.55
N ASP A 176 1.82 6.04 18.67
CA ASP A 176 1.87 5.28 19.93
C ASP A 176 1.15 3.93 19.81
N SER A 177 1.66 2.88 20.44
CA SER A 177 1.13 1.50 20.33
C SER A 177 -0.38 1.42 20.64
N LYS A 178 -0.86 2.18 21.63
CA LYS A 178 -2.30 2.22 21.97
C LYS A 178 -3.12 2.91 20.87
N ILE A 179 -2.57 3.98 20.28
CA ILE A 179 -3.20 4.71 19.18
C ILE A 179 -3.20 3.83 17.93
N ALA A 180 -2.09 3.17 17.63
CA ALA A 180 -1.97 2.26 16.49
C ALA A 180 -3.03 1.14 16.54
N LYS A 181 -3.22 0.50 17.69
CA LYS A 181 -4.28 -0.52 17.88
C LYS A 181 -5.68 0.04 17.66
N LYS A 182 -5.97 1.25 18.16
CA LYS A 182 -7.25 1.93 17.93
C LYS A 182 -7.48 2.25 16.45
N LEU A 183 -6.42 2.64 15.73
CA LEU A 183 -6.50 2.95 14.29
C LEU A 183 -6.70 1.68 13.46
N ILE A 184 -6.03 0.58 13.79
CA ILE A 184 -6.29 -0.71 13.13
C ILE A 184 -7.77 -1.07 13.31
N TRP A 185 -8.28 -0.99 14.52
CA TRP A 185 -9.69 -1.23 14.82
C TRP A 185 -10.62 -0.29 14.05
N TYR A 186 -10.31 1.00 13.98
CA TYR A 186 -11.05 1.97 13.19
C TYR A 186 -11.16 1.54 11.72
N PHE A 187 -10.06 1.15 11.08
CA PHE A 187 -10.07 0.73 9.69
C PHE A 187 -10.77 -0.62 9.46
N TYR A 188 -10.72 -1.54 10.42
CA TYR A 188 -11.51 -2.78 10.32
C TYR A 188 -13.02 -2.50 10.41
N ARG A 189 -13.44 -1.53 11.21
CA ARG A 189 -14.84 -1.07 11.21
C ARG A 189 -15.24 -0.45 9.88
N GLU A 190 -14.39 0.36 9.26
CA GLU A 190 -14.63 0.86 7.91
C GLU A 190 -14.80 -0.31 6.92
N CYS A 191 -13.98 -1.35 7.02
CA CYS A 191 -14.14 -2.55 6.20
C CYS A 191 -15.50 -3.22 6.43
N PHE A 192 -15.93 -3.33 7.66
CA PHE A 192 -17.24 -3.91 8.00
C PHE A 192 -18.39 -3.08 7.45
N PHE A 193 -18.39 -1.77 7.63
CA PHE A 193 -19.48 -0.87 7.19
C PHE A 193 -19.69 -0.90 5.67
N TYR A 194 -18.60 -1.03 4.92
CA TYR A 194 -18.63 -0.89 3.47
C TYR A 194 -18.36 -2.19 2.71
N HIS A 195 -18.35 -3.33 3.41
CA HIS A 195 -17.96 -4.62 2.82
C HIS A 195 -16.62 -4.54 2.10
N ALA A 196 -15.68 -3.83 2.70
CA ALA A 196 -14.36 -3.61 2.15
C ALA A 196 -13.34 -4.59 2.74
N ILE A 197 -12.25 -4.79 2.01
CA ILE A 197 -11.15 -5.68 2.38
C ILE A 197 -9.95 -4.84 2.79
N PRO A 198 -9.33 -5.08 3.97
CA PRO A 198 -8.15 -4.36 4.41
C PRO A 198 -6.91 -4.80 3.61
N CYS A 199 -6.09 -3.82 3.24
CA CYS A 199 -4.81 -4.02 2.56
C CYS A 199 -3.73 -3.16 3.24
N PHE A 200 -2.82 -3.82 3.94
CA PHE A 200 -1.66 -3.17 4.57
C PHE A 200 -0.50 -3.08 3.57
N TYR A 201 0.12 -1.91 3.49
CA TYR A 201 1.29 -1.67 2.64
C TYR A 201 2.32 -0.82 3.38
N GLY A 202 3.54 -0.72 2.84
CA GLY A 202 4.64 -0.02 3.50
C GLY A 202 5.42 -0.91 4.48
N LEU A 203 5.17 -2.24 4.49
CA LEU A 203 5.96 -3.18 5.26
C LEU A 203 7.27 -3.47 4.52
N GLY A 204 8.41 -3.18 5.17
CA GLY A 204 9.75 -3.47 4.68
C GLY A 204 10.64 -4.05 5.78
N LYS A 205 11.85 -4.51 5.44
CA LYS A 205 12.80 -5.10 6.43
C LYS A 205 13.05 -4.20 7.62
N ASN A 206 13.24 -2.90 7.39
CA ASN A 206 13.52 -1.95 8.48
C ASN A 206 12.36 -1.77 9.48
N ASN A 207 11.14 -2.10 9.05
CA ASN A 207 9.93 -2.00 9.87
C ASN A 207 9.55 -3.33 10.53
N CYS A 208 10.19 -4.42 10.09
CA CYS A 208 9.96 -5.79 10.55
C CYS A 208 11.16 -6.35 11.34
N GLU A 209 12.13 -5.50 11.71
CA GLU A 209 13.32 -5.94 12.48
C GLU A 209 12.95 -6.51 13.86
N ASN A 210 11.85 -6.05 14.43
CA ASN A 210 11.33 -6.58 15.67
C ASN A 210 10.26 -7.64 15.38
N GLN A 211 10.67 -8.90 15.41
CA GLN A 211 9.80 -10.04 15.13
C GLN A 211 8.56 -10.07 16.04
N GLY A 212 8.70 -9.67 17.32
CA GLY A 212 7.58 -9.62 18.26
C GLY A 212 6.51 -8.58 17.87
N GLU A 213 6.90 -7.41 17.35
CA GLU A 213 5.95 -6.40 16.88
C GLU A 213 5.16 -6.88 15.65
N MET A 214 5.82 -7.59 14.74
CA MET A 214 5.16 -8.17 13.58
C MET A 214 4.18 -9.27 13.96
N GLU A 215 4.56 -10.13 14.90
CA GLU A 215 3.68 -11.17 15.44
C GLU A 215 2.44 -10.55 16.11
N GLU A 216 2.62 -9.53 16.92
CA GLU A 216 1.50 -8.82 17.56
C GLU A 216 0.58 -8.17 16.51
N PHE A 217 1.14 -7.53 15.50
CA PHE A 217 0.38 -6.93 14.40
C PHE A 217 -0.44 -7.99 13.64
N LEU A 218 0.19 -9.10 13.26
CA LEU A 218 -0.50 -10.19 12.57
C LEU A 218 -1.57 -10.84 13.45
N HIS A 219 -1.29 -10.98 14.74
CA HIS A 219 -2.26 -11.48 15.71
C HIS A 219 -3.50 -10.58 15.78
N LEU A 220 -3.33 -9.26 15.83
CA LEU A 220 -4.44 -8.31 15.80
C LEU A 220 -5.24 -8.44 14.50
N CYS A 221 -4.58 -8.47 13.35
CA CYS A 221 -5.23 -8.54 12.05
C CYS A 221 -6.04 -9.82 11.84
N ILE A 222 -5.52 -10.97 12.32
CA ILE A 222 -6.10 -12.28 12.04
C ILE A 222 -7.03 -12.74 13.17
N TYR A 223 -6.54 -12.73 14.41
CA TYR A 223 -7.27 -13.34 15.53
C TYR A 223 -8.21 -12.37 16.24
N THR A 224 -7.89 -11.08 16.26
CA THR A 224 -8.75 -10.11 16.96
C THR A 224 -9.83 -9.53 16.06
N TYR A 225 -9.52 -9.26 14.80
CA TYR A 225 -10.44 -8.60 13.87
C TYR A 225 -10.78 -9.42 12.63
N GLY A 226 -10.17 -10.60 12.47
CA GLY A 226 -10.33 -11.43 11.29
C GLY A 226 -11.74 -12.00 11.10
N ASP A 227 -12.55 -12.11 12.16
CA ASP A 227 -13.93 -12.52 12.10
C ASP A 227 -14.86 -11.51 11.37
N GLN A 228 -14.37 -10.27 11.17
CA GLN A 228 -15.14 -9.18 10.56
C GLN A 228 -14.97 -9.06 9.06
N VAL A 229 -13.90 -9.63 8.53
CA VAL A 229 -13.57 -9.59 7.11
C VAL A 229 -13.13 -10.97 6.64
N PRO A 230 -13.43 -11.37 5.39
CA PRO A 230 -13.09 -12.71 4.92
C PRO A 230 -11.59 -12.90 4.65
N ARG A 231 -10.85 -11.80 4.48
CA ARG A 231 -9.43 -11.83 4.14
C ARG A 231 -8.72 -10.52 4.43
N VAL A 232 -7.38 -10.57 4.45
CA VAL A 232 -6.50 -9.39 4.53
C VAL A 232 -5.38 -9.53 3.51
N TYR A 233 -5.01 -8.40 2.90
CA TYR A 233 -3.83 -8.29 2.05
C TYR A 233 -2.68 -7.63 2.79
N ILE A 234 -1.48 -8.17 2.61
CA ILE A 234 -0.22 -7.58 3.06
C ILE A 234 0.67 -7.39 1.84
N CYS A 235 1.08 -6.16 1.58
CA CYS A 235 1.93 -5.79 0.45
C CYS A 235 3.32 -5.42 0.95
N THR A 236 4.37 -6.16 0.54
CA THR A 236 5.76 -5.88 0.89
C THR A 236 6.59 -5.56 -0.34
N SER A 237 7.61 -4.72 -0.18
CA SER A 237 8.57 -4.40 -1.25
C SER A 237 9.81 -5.26 -1.18
N GLU A 238 10.11 -5.81 -0.02
CA GLU A 238 11.26 -6.65 0.27
C GLU A 238 10.79 -8.04 0.68
N GLU A 239 11.71 -8.98 0.72
CA GLU A 239 11.43 -10.32 1.21
C GLU A 239 11.19 -10.30 2.72
N VAL A 240 9.97 -10.53 3.11
CA VAL A 240 9.52 -10.64 4.50
C VAL A 240 8.85 -11.99 4.67
N ASP A 241 9.38 -12.81 5.57
CA ASP A 241 8.76 -14.10 5.90
C ASP A 241 7.69 -13.87 6.98
N LEU A 242 6.44 -14.06 6.60
CA LEU A 242 5.29 -13.97 7.49
C LEU A 242 4.87 -15.33 8.08
N SER A 243 5.51 -16.42 7.63
CA SER A 243 5.10 -17.79 7.94
C SER A 243 5.47 -18.27 9.36
N PRO A 244 6.65 -17.93 9.92
CA PRO A 244 7.09 -18.53 11.18
C PRO A 244 6.20 -18.22 12.39
N SER A 245 5.52 -17.09 12.35
CA SER A 245 4.69 -16.58 13.45
C SER A 245 3.24 -17.05 13.39
N LEU A 246 2.85 -17.79 12.33
CA LEU A 246 1.45 -18.11 12.07
C LEU A 246 1.23 -19.60 11.97
N SER A 247 0.38 -20.14 12.84
CA SER A 247 -0.26 -21.45 12.64
C SER A 247 -1.31 -21.44 11.50
N PHE A 248 -1.21 -20.45 10.60
CA PHE A 248 -2.21 -20.10 9.60
C PHE A 248 -1.58 -20.05 8.20
N PRO A 249 -2.20 -20.67 7.17
CA PRO A 249 -1.64 -20.68 5.83
C PRO A 249 -1.67 -19.28 5.19
N VAL A 250 -0.52 -18.83 4.72
CA VAL A 250 -0.35 -17.58 3.97
C VAL A 250 -0.30 -17.90 2.48
N TYR A 251 -1.13 -17.23 1.69
CA TYR A 251 -1.03 -17.30 0.23
C TYR A 251 -0.03 -16.26 -0.28
N HIS A 252 1.12 -16.74 -0.74
CA HIS A 252 2.17 -15.87 -1.28
C HIS A 252 2.03 -15.73 -2.79
N LEU A 253 2.09 -14.49 -3.27
CA LEU A 253 2.10 -14.16 -4.69
C LEU A 253 3.19 -13.13 -4.96
N TYR A 254 4.15 -13.49 -5.82
CA TYR A 254 5.22 -12.60 -6.23
C TYR A 254 4.87 -11.87 -7.53
N LEU A 255 4.96 -10.55 -7.52
CA LEU A 255 4.79 -9.69 -8.68
C LEU A 255 6.16 -9.28 -9.21
N GLY A 256 6.57 -9.89 -10.32
CA GLY A 256 7.82 -9.57 -11.00
C GLY A 256 7.82 -8.18 -11.62
N MET A 257 9.02 -7.62 -11.85
CA MET A 257 9.17 -6.38 -12.62
C MET A 257 8.68 -6.59 -14.06
N PRO A 258 8.05 -5.59 -14.67
CA PRO A 258 7.63 -5.69 -16.05
C PRO A 258 8.83 -5.93 -16.97
N ASP A 259 8.68 -6.84 -17.93
CA ASP A 259 9.66 -7.06 -18.97
C ASP A 259 9.77 -5.85 -19.92
N ARG A 260 10.70 -5.87 -20.87
CA ARG A 260 10.93 -4.73 -21.77
C ARG A 260 9.69 -4.41 -22.61
N ASN A 261 9.03 -5.41 -23.14
CA ASN A 261 7.86 -5.22 -24.01
C ASN A 261 6.67 -4.67 -23.20
N GLN A 262 6.49 -5.21 -21.99
CA GLN A 262 5.49 -4.69 -21.05
C GLN A 262 5.78 -3.23 -20.69
N ARG A 263 7.05 -2.85 -20.44
CA ARG A 263 7.41 -1.45 -20.16
C ARG A 263 7.12 -0.54 -21.34
N ILE A 264 7.44 -0.94 -22.58
CA ILE A 264 7.10 -0.17 -23.79
C ILE A 264 5.58 0.06 -23.85
N THR A 265 4.79 -1.00 -23.73
CA THR A 265 3.33 -0.92 -23.71
C THR A 265 2.81 0.00 -22.59
N LEU A 266 3.42 -0.05 -21.40
CA LEU A 266 3.04 0.83 -20.28
C LEU A 266 3.34 2.30 -20.56
N TRP A 267 4.50 2.62 -21.15
CA TRP A 267 4.84 3.97 -21.55
C TRP A 267 3.83 4.51 -22.57
N ASP A 268 3.51 3.74 -23.61
CA ASP A 268 2.57 4.14 -24.66
C ASP A 268 1.16 4.36 -24.07
N ARG A 269 0.67 3.44 -23.23
CA ARG A 269 -0.65 3.55 -22.61
C ARG A 269 -0.75 4.71 -21.62
N PHE A 270 0.26 4.91 -20.77
CA PHE A 270 0.24 6.05 -19.87
C PHE A 270 0.40 7.38 -20.62
N SER A 271 1.17 7.42 -21.71
CA SER A 271 1.23 8.61 -22.58
C SER A 271 -0.14 8.96 -23.15
N GLN A 272 -0.93 7.96 -23.54
CA GLN A 272 -2.32 8.16 -23.98
C GLN A 272 -3.24 8.56 -22.81
N GLU A 273 -3.14 7.88 -21.64
CA GLU A 273 -3.96 8.21 -20.45
C GLU A 273 -3.74 9.66 -19.99
N PHE A 274 -2.52 10.17 -20.07
CA PHE A 274 -2.18 11.55 -19.68
C PHE A 274 -2.18 12.54 -20.82
N GLU A 275 -2.62 12.13 -22.01
CA GLU A 275 -2.73 12.99 -23.21
C GLU A 275 -1.42 13.71 -23.56
N MET A 276 -0.30 12.97 -23.55
CA MET A 276 1.00 13.52 -23.96
C MET A 276 0.95 13.93 -25.44
N GLU A 277 1.42 15.14 -25.74
CA GLU A 277 1.50 15.67 -27.12
C GLU A 277 2.82 15.29 -27.78
N THR A 278 3.90 15.29 -27.00
CA THR A 278 5.23 14.94 -27.49
C THR A 278 5.38 13.41 -27.58
N PRO A 279 5.69 12.86 -28.76
CA PRO A 279 5.93 11.43 -28.91
C PRO A 279 7.22 11.04 -28.20
N LEU A 280 7.15 10.01 -27.34
CA LEU A 280 8.29 9.48 -26.60
C LEU A 280 8.93 8.31 -27.35
N ASN A 281 10.27 8.28 -27.42
CA ASN A 281 10.98 7.10 -27.91
C ASN A 281 11.05 6.02 -26.81
N THR A 282 9.95 5.28 -26.65
CA THR A 282 9.76 4.30 -25.57
C THR A 282 10.77 3.17 -25.63
N GLU A 283 11.28 2.81 -26.81
CA GLU A 283 12.32 1.79 -26.96
C GLU A 283 13.64 2.22 -26.32
N VAL A 284 14.06 3.45 -26.57
CA VAL A 284 15.31 4.00 -26.00
C VAL A 284 15.17 4.19 -24.50
N ILE A 285 14.03 4.70 -24.03
CA ILE A 285 13.75 4.88 -22.60
C ILE A 285 13.82 3.53 -21.87
N CYS A 286 13.14 2.49 -22.39
CA CYS A 286 13.12 1.17 -21.78
C CYS A 286 14.46 0.43 -21.85
N ALA A 287 15.34 0.80 -22.77
CA ALA A 287 16.70 0.30 -22.82
C ALA A 287 17.60 0.91 -21.73
N LYS A 288 17.42 2.22 -21.46
CA LYS A 288 18.20 2.97 -20.47
C LYS A 288 17.66 2.77 -19.03
N TYR A 289 16.35 2.73 -18.86
CA TYR A 289 15.72 2.76 -17.51
C TYR A 289 14.83 1.55 -17.28
N LYS A 290 15.12 0.82 -16.19
CA LYS A 290 14.30 -0.30 -15.74
C LYS A 290 13.36 0.18 -14.63
N LEU A 291 12.20 0.72 -15.03
CA LEU A 291 11.21 1.29 -14.12
C LEU A 291 10.07 0.31 -13.85
N SER A 292 9.50 0.38 -12.64
CA SER A 292 8.27 -0.32 -12.27
C SER A 292 7.05 0.38 -12.88
N VAL A 293 5.89 -0.24 -12.82
CA VAL A 293 4.62 0.28 -13.35
C VAL A 293 4.28 1.66 -12.81
N GLY A 294 4.34 1.81 -11.48
CA GLY A 294 4.05 3.09 -10.82
C GLY A 294 5.08 4.16 -11.13
N GLN A 295 6.35 3.77 -11.25
CA GLN A 295 7.42 4.69 -11.65
C GLN A 295 7.22 5.19 -13.09
N ILE A 296 6.86 4.32 -14.04
CA ILE A 296 6.55 4.73 -15.41
C ILE A 296 5.36 5.70 -15.41
N ARG A 297 4.29 5.36 -14.69
CA ARG A 297 3.12 6.23 -14.60
C ARG A 297 3.44 7.60 -14.01
N LEU A 298 4.28 7.63 -12.98
CA LEU A 298 4.73 8.88 -12.36
C LEU A 298 5.62 9.69 -13.29
N ALA A 299 6.51 9.03 -14.05
CA ALA A 299 7.37 9.66 -15.05
C ALA A 299 6.54 10.37 -16.12
N VAL A 300 5.58 9.66 -16.71
CA VAL A 300 4.70 10.26 -17.73
C VAL A 300 3.91 11.45 -17.17
N LYS A 301 3.39 11.33 -15.93
CA LYS A 301 2.69 12.43 -15.26
C LYS A 301 3.58 13.67 -15.11
N TYR A 302 4.84 13.51 -14.69
CA TYR A 302 5.78 14.63 -14.57
C TYR A 302 6.17 15.22 -15.92
N LEU A 303 6.38 14.39 -16.93
CA LEU A 303 6.65 14.85 -18.29
C LEU A 303 5.49 15.66 -18.84
N ARG A 304 4.25 15.21 -18.67
CA ARG A 304 3.05 15.98 -19.05
C ARG A 304 2.96 17.30 -18.31
N GLN A 305 3.27 17.33 -17.03
CA GLN A 305 3.28 18.59 -16.28
C GLN A 305 4.33 19.58 -16.81
N LYS A 306 5.51 19.10 -17.20
CA LYS A 306 6.55 19.94 -17.86
C LYS A 306 6.06 20.47 -19.20
N GLU A 307 5.47 19.62 -20.02
CA GLU A 307 4.89 19.98 -21.33
C GLU A 307 3.82 21.07 -21.19
N LEU A 308 2.88 20.93 -20.25
CA LEU A 308 1.86 21.93 -19.93
C LEU A 308 2.46 23.25 -19.41
N SER A 309 3.68 23.21 -18.84
CA SER A 309 4.42 24.40 -18.40
C SER A 309 5.25 25.03 -19.54
N GLY A 310 5.10 24.56 -20.79
CA GLY A 310 5.81 25.05 -21.96
C GLY A 310 7.28 24.58 -22.07
N ILE A 311 7.68 23.59 -21.29
CA ILE A 311 9.03 23.02 -21.36
C ILE A 311 9.05 21.93 -22.43
N CYS A 312 9.95 22.04 -23.40
CA CYS A 312 10.14 21.02 -24.42
C CYS A 312 10.59 19.70 -23.78
N VAL A 313 9.84 18.61 -24.04
CA VAL A 313 10.14 17.26 -23.54
C VAL A 313 11.10 16.58 -24.53
N ASP A 314 12.39 16.79 -24.32
CA ASP A 314 13.48 16.10 -25.04
C ASP A 314 14.01 14.87 -24.28
N GLU A 315 14.94 14.13 -24.87
CA GLU A 315 15.55 12.96 -24.21
C GLU A 315 16.25 13.33 -22.88
N LYS A 316 16.80 14.52 -22.76
CA LYS A 316 17.45 15.01 -21.54
C LYS A 316 16.43 15.19 -20.42
N GLN A 317 15.26 15.76 -20.74
CA GLN A 317 14.17 15.94 -19.77
C GLN A 317 13.60 14.60 -19.33
N VAL A 318 13.41 13.66 -20.25
CA VAL A 318 12.99 12.29 -19.94
C VAL A 318 14.01 11.61 -19.01
N GLY A 319 15.29 11.72 -19.34
CA GLY A 319 16.38 11.18 -18.50
C GLY A 319 16.38 11.76 -17.10
N THR A 320 16.23 13.08 -16.98
CA THR A 320 16.17 13.77 -15.68
C THR A 320 15.00 13.23 -14.83
N VAL A 321 13.81 13.17 -15.39
CA VAL A 321 12.61 12.68 -14.69
C VAL A 321 12.76 11.20 -14.28
N CYS A 322 13.22 10.34 -15.18
CA CYS A 322 13.46 8.93 -14.86
C CYS A 322 14.47 8.76 -13.71
N CYS A 323 15.51 9.58 -13.74
CA CYS A 323 16.52 9.58 -12.70
C CYS A 323 16.01 10.11 -11.35
N GLU A 324 15.14 11.10 -11.32
CA GLU A 324 14.54 11.65 -10.09
C GLU A 324 13.58 10.65 -9.42
N ILE A 325 12.89 9.84 -10.21
CA ILE A 325 11.92 8.83 -9.74
C ILE A 325 12.61 7.59 -9.19
N LEU A 326 13.79 7.25 -9.69
CA LEU A 326 14.53 6.10 -9.17
C LEU A 326 14.89 6.31 -7.69
N PRO A 327 14.80 5.27 -6.87
CA PRO A 327 15.18 5.36 -5.46
C PRO A 327 16.59 5.93 -5.32
N GLN A 328 16.72 7.01 -4.57
CA GLN A 328 18.05 7.55 -4.25
C GLN A 328 18.79 6.54 -3.36
N PRO A 329 20.07 6.26 -3.60
CA PRO A 329 20.86 5.46 -2.68
C PRO A 329 20.80 6.08 -1.28
N ARG A 330 20.55 5.24 -0.26
CA ARG A 330 20.42 5.69 1.14
C ARG A 330 21.61 6.57 1.53
N GLN A 331 21.33 7.63 2.27
CA GLN A 331 22.25 8.67 2.68
C GLN A 331 23.60 8.13 3.18
N GLY A 332 24.70 8.60 2.59
CA GLY A 332 26.04 8.51 3.14
C GLY A 332 27.14 8.06 2.21
N SER A 333 26.90 7.25 1.16
CA SER A 333 27.98 6.67 0.37
C SER A 333 28.03 7.07 -1.10
N MET A 334 26.96 7.63 -1.66
CA MET A 334 26.91 8.01 -3.08
C MET A 334 26.33 9.39 -3.26
N LYS A 335 27.06 10.27 -3.98
CA LYS A 335 26.59 11.58 -4.39
C LYS A 335 26.37 11.57 -5.89
N ARG A 336 25.19 12.01 -6.34
CA ARG A 336 24.93 12.20 -7.76
C ARG A 336 25.75 13.38 -8.27
N ILE A 337 26.50 13.17 -9.33
CA ILE A 337 27.32 14.21 -9.97
C ILE A 337 26.69 14.49 -11.34
N TYR A 338 26.35 15.73 -11.59
CA TYR A 338 25.98 16.22 -12.91
C TYR A 338 27.22 16.78 -13.58
N THR A 339 27.40 16.50 -14.85
CA THR A 339 28.53 17.04 -15.62
C THR A 339 28.02 17.70 -16.89
N GLU A 340 28.63 18.82 -17.24
CA GLU A 340 28.45 19.51 -18.50
C GLU A 340 29.52 19.13 -19.52
N TYR A 341 30.52 18.34 -19.10
CA TYR A 341 31.61 17.91 -19.99
C TYR A 341 31.10 16.96 -21.04
N THR A 342 31.64 17.14 -22.25
CA THR A 342 31.43 16.28 -23.42
C THR A 342 32.67 15.44 -23.69
N ILE A 343 32.57 14.44 -24.55
CA ILE A 343 33.72 13.60 -24.89
C ILE A 343 34.81 14.37 -25.64
N ASP A 344 34.49 15.51 -26.24
CA ASP A 344 35.45 16.38 -26.94
C ASP A 344 36.28 17.22 -25.98
N ASP A 345 35.79 17.47 -24.76
CA ASP A 345 36.56 18.12 -23.69
C ASP A 345 37.65 17.20 -23.16
N LEU A 346 37.52 15.88 -23.35
CA LEU A 346 38.48 14.89 -22.88
C LEU A 346 39.68 14.77 -23.85
N LYS A 347 40.80 15.33 -23.49
CA LYS A 347 42.05 15.31 -24.29
C LYS A 347 42.84 14.03 -24.02
N ILE A 348 42.46 12.93 -24.69
CA ILE A 348 43.12 11.62 -24.62
C ILE A 348 43.39 11.09 -26.03
N GLN A 349 44.17 10.01 -26.11
CA GLN A 349 44.50 9.40 -27.39
C GLN A 349 43.23 8.88 -28.10
N PRO A 350 43.17 8.95 -29.46
CA PRO A 350 42.02 8.45 -30.22
C PRO A 350 41.64 6.99 -29.91
N SER A 351 42.62 6.15 -29.68
CA SER A 351 42.42 4.74 -29.29
C SER A 351 41.67 4.60 -27.96
N GLN A 352 41.98 5.47 -27.00
CA GLN A 352 41.31 5.49 -25.70
C GLN A 352 39.88 6.04 -25.82
N LYS A 353 39.64 7.09 -26.65
CA LYS A 353 38.29 7.55 -26.95
C LYS A 353 37.45 6.42 -27.58
N GLN A 354 38.03 5.63 -28.50
CA GLN A 354 37.34 4.51 -29.11
C GLN A 354 36.93 3.44 -28.11
N ILE A 355 37.76 3.16 -27.08
CA ILE A 355 37.40 2.25 -26.00
C ILE A 355 36.22 2.75 -25.21
N LEU A 356 36.15 4.05 -24.89
CA LEU A 356 34.99 4.65 -24.19
C LEU A 356 33.71 4.52 -25.01
N TYR A 357 33.78 4.84 -26.32
CA TYR A 357 32.64 4.62 -27.23
C TYR A 357 32.19 3.15 -27.30
N ASN A 358 33.13 2.22 -27.37
CA ASN A 358 32.81 0.81 -27.39
C ASN A 358 32.10 0.38 -26.10
N ILE A 359 32.52 0.86 -24.93
CA ILE A 359 31.89 0.58 -23.65
C ILE A 359 30.44 1.11 -23.64
N CYS A 360 30.22 2.36 -24.05
CA CYS A 360 28.89 2.93 -24.18
C CYS A 360 28.02 2.15 -25.19
N SER A 361 28.60 1.76 -26.31
CA SER A 361 27.91 0.93 -27.32
C SER A 361 27.49 -0.43 -26.78
N HIS A 362 28.33 -1.06 -25.93
CA HIS A 362 27.95 -2.30 -25.24
C HIS A 362 26.74 -2.12 -24.33
N ILE A 363 26.66 -1.00 -23.61
CA ILE A 363 25.52 -0.67 -22.74
C ILE A 363 24.27 -0.43 -23.59
N TRP A 364 24.34 0.35 -24.65
CA TRP A 364 23.24 0.68 -25.54
C TRP A 364 22.66 -0.53 -26.29
N HIS A 365 23.54 -1.44 -26.76
CA HIS A 365 23.09 -2.60 -27.52
C HIS A 365 22.86 -3.85 -26.66
N ARG A 366 23.06 -3.74 -25.33
CA ARG A 366 22.91 -4.85 -24.39
C ARG A 366 21.57 -5.57 -24.57
N HIS A 367 20.45 -4.83 -24.68
CA HIS A 367 19.12 -5.41 -24.85
C HIS A 367 19.00 -6.22 -26.15
N LYS A 368 19.62 -5.78 -27.23
CA LYS A 368 19.62 -6.50 -28.51
C LYS A 368 20.33 -7.85 -28.37
N VAL A 369 21.44 -7.87 -27.66
CA VAL A 369 22.24 -9.06 -27.44
C VAL A 369 21.56 -10.02 -26.44
N PHE A 370 21.12 -9.52 -25.29
CA PHE A 370 20.61 -10.36 -24.22
C PHE A 370 19.13 -10.70 -24.37
N ASP A 371 18.31 -9.76 -24.79
CA ASP A 371 16.84 -9.95 -24.91
C ASP A 371 16.47 -10.47 -26.30
N THR A 372 16.86 -9.75 -27.40
CA THR A 372 16.47 -10.13 -28.76
C THR A 372 17.16 -11.42 -29.22
N TRP A 373 18.45 -11.56 -28.98
CA TRP A 373 19.19 -12.78 -29.28
C TRP A 373 19.07 -13.88 -28.23
N ASN A 374 18.31 -13.64 -27.16
CA ASN A 374 17.97 -14.58 -26.10
C ASN A 374 19.21 -15.18 -25.37
N LEU A 375 20.31 -14.44 -25.34
CA LEU A 375 21.53 -14.87 -24.68
C LEU A 375 21.42 -14.89 -23.15
N GLN A 376 20.42 -14.18 -22.58
CA GLN A 376 20.16 -14.19 -21.16
C GLN A 376 19.89 -15.59 -20.60
N LYS A 377 19.31 -16.50 -21.41
CA LYS A 377 19.08 -17.90 -21.00
C LYS A 377 20.38 -18.70 -20.86
N LYS A 378 21.45 -18.28 -21.55
CA LYS A 378 22.74 -18.96 -21.52
C LYS A 378 23.70 -18.35 -20.49
N TYR A 379 23.55 -17.09 -20.17
CA TYR A 379 24.42 -16.34 -19.25
C TYR A 379 23.57 -15.72 -18.14
N SER A 380 23.53 -16.39 -16.99
CA SER A 380 22.75 -15.91 -15.81
C SER A 380 23.47 -14.79 -15.02
N TYR A 381 24.76 -14.57 -15.29
CA TYR A 381 25.60 -13.56 -14.63
C TYR A 381 26.51 -12.86 -15.65
N GLY A 382 27.14 -11.74 -15.21
CA GLY A 382 28.04 -10.98 -16.09
C GLY A 382 27.33 -10.05 -17.07
N THR A 383 26.06 -9.71 -16.83
CA THR A 383 25.30 -8.82 -17.70
C THR A 383 25.61 -7.34 -17.48
N GLY A 384 26.36 -6.97 -16.43
CA GLY A 384 26.85 -5.62 -16.17
C GLY A 384 28.15 -5.32 -16.89
N VAL A 385 28.41 -4.04 -17.16
CA VAL A 385 29.71 -3.57 -17.64
C VAL A 385 30.45 -2.92 -16.46
N SER A 386 31.60 -3.49 -16.09
CA SER A 386 32.47 -2.94 -15.04
C SER A 386 33.70 -2.30 -15.69
N CYS A 387 33.96 -1.03 -15.36
CA CYS A 387 35.09 -0.28 -15.91
C CYS A 387 36.05 0.11 -14.79
N LEU A 388 37.34 -0.15 -14.99
CA LEU A 388 38.40 0.31 -14.11
C LEU A 388 39.25 1.39 -14.82
N PHE A 389 39.25 2.61 -14.27
CA PHE A 389 40.09 3.70 -14.74
C PHE A 389 41.39 3.76 -13.92
N ALA A 390 42.50 3.39 -14.51
CA ALA A 390 43.81 3.40 -13.87
C ALA A 390 44.77 4.41 -14.55
N GLY A 391 45.63 5.02 -13.76
CA GLY A 391 46.61 5.98 -14.25
C GLY A 391 47.05 7.02 -13.17
N PRO A 392 48.04 7.84 -13.44
CA PRO A 392 48.51 8.91 -12.50
C PRO A 392 47.43 9.93 -12.15
N PRO A 393 47.59 10.70 -11.07
CA PRO A 393 46.70 11.82 -10.76
C PRO A 393 46.67 12.84 -11.92
N GLY A 394 45.53 13.50 -12.13
CA GLY A 394 45.36 14.53 -13.17
C GLY A 394 45.12 14.02 -14.61
N THR A 395 45.12 12.73 -14.88
CA THR A 395 44.94 12.16 -16.25
C THR A 395 43.47 12.07 -16.73
N GLY A 396 42.55 12.76 -16.09
CA GLY A 396 41.14 12.83 -16.55
C GLY A 396 40.24 11.62 -16.22
N LYS A 397 40.68 10.71 -15.32
CA LYS A 397 39.90 9.52 -14.96
C LYS A 397 38.47 9.79 -14.47
N THR A 398 38.36 10.73 -13.54
CA THR A 398 37.06 11.18 -12.99
C THR A 398 36.20 11.83 -14.06
N MET A 399 36.82 12.70 -14.90
CA MET A 399 36.13 13.35 -16.01
C MET A 399 35.63 12.33 -17.04
N ALA A 400 36.44 11.32 -17.38
CA ALA A 400 36.02 10.26 -18.27
C ALA A 400 34.82 9.47 -17.71
N ALA A 401 34.85 9.14 -16.42
CA ALA A 401 33.71 8.47 -15.77
C ALA A 401 32.43 9.33 -15.76
N GLN A 402 32.56 10.63 -15.52
CA GLN A 402 31.45 11.59 -15.58
C GLN A 402 30.87 11.70 -16.98
N ILE A 403 31.70 11.84 -18.01
CA ILE A 403 31.28 11.90 -19.41
C ILE A 403 30.53 10.61 -19.79
N MET A 404 31.08 9.45 -19.44
CA MET A 404 30.42 8.17 -19.72
C MET A 404 29.06 8.03 -19.02
N SER A 405 28.90 8.62 -17.83
CA SER A 405 27.62 8.60 -17.12
C SER A 405 26.55 9.48 -17.74
N SER A 406 26.95 10.48 -18.56
CA SER A 406 26.06 11.41 -19.27
C SER A 406 25.74 10.96 -20.70
N MET A 407 26.54 10.06 -21.28
CA MET A 407 26.31 9.44 -22.60
C MET A 407 25.26 8.35 -22.55
#